data_b330af887555b74438e66ad89147b366
#
_entry.id   b330af887555b74438e66ad89147b366
#
_cell.length_a   1.000
_cell.length_b   1.000
_cell.length_c   1.000
_cell.angle_alpha   90.00
_cell.angle_beta   90.00
_cell.angle_gamma   90.00
#
_symmetry.space_group_name_H-M   'P 1'
#
loop_
_entity.id
_entity.type
_entity.pdbx_description
1 polymer ?
#
loop_
_entity_poly.entity_id
_entity_poly.type
_entity_poly.pdbx_seq_one_letter_code
_entity_poly.pdbx_strand_id
1 'polypeptide(L)'
;ARRHGLKVIEDAAESHGLTYRGRPCGSFGDISTFSFYPNKHVTTGEGGMVLADDDALGDASRSLRNLCFETERFVHRRLGWNCRMTNMQAALGVAQLERLDEFTAIKRRMGARYTELLSGHPMLQLPLLTKYAPDPQAPIDPIPPMDPLP
;
A
#
# COMPACT_ATOMS: atom_id res chain seq x y z
N ALA A 1 12.86 -5.99 -17.90
CA ALA A 1 12.44 -7.30 -17.42
C ALA A 1 11.93 -8.15 -18.60
N ARG A 2 10.84 -7.81 -19.26
CA ARG A 2 10.21 -8.61 -20.36
C ARG A 2 11.18 -9.00 -21.48
N ARG A 3 12.07 -8.06 -21.91
CA ARG A 3 13.08 -8.29 -22.95
C ARG A 3 14.05 -9.45 -22.61
N HIS A 4 14.21 -9.77 -21.33
CA HIS A 4 15.10 -10.80 -20.81
C HIS A 4 14.36 -11.96 -20.15
N GLY A 5 13.05 -12.06 -20.30
CA GLY A 5 12.24 -13.10 -19.68
C GLY A 5 12.19 -13.02 -18.14
N LEU A 6 12.53 -11.87 -17.56
CA LEU A 6 12.55 -11.69 -16.11
C LEU A 6 11.17 -11.31 -15.59
N LYS A 7 10.81 -11.85 -14.43
CA LYS A 7 9.66 -11.45 -13.65
C LYS A 7 9.97 -10.24 -12.78
N VAL A 8 8.95 -9.44 -12.50
CA VAL A 8 9.06 -8.23 -11.69
C VAL A 8 8.21 -8.40 -10.43
N ILE A 9 8.85 -8.22 -9.28
CA ILE A 9 8.17 -8.06 -8.00
C ILE A 9 8.19 -6.57 -7.67
N GLU A 10 7.03 -5.98 -7.45
CA GLU A 10 6.88 -4.58 -7.05
C GLU A 10 6.69 -4.50 -5.54
N ASP A 11 7.61 -3.85 -4.85
CA ASP A 11 7.40 -3.48 -3.45
C ASP A 11 6.60 -2.18 -3.38
N ALA A 12 5.32 -2.29 -3.08
CA ALA A 12 4.39 -1.18 -2.91
C ALA A 12 4.03 -0.93 -1.43
N ALA A 13 4.85 -1.42 -0.50
CA ALA A 13 4.59 -1.35 0.94
C ALA A 13 4.40 0.07 1.49
N GLU A 14 4.94 1.08 0.80
CA GLU A 14 4.82 2.51 1.15
C GLU A 14 3.93 3.29 0.17
N SER A 15 3.19 2.62 -0.73
CA SER A 15 2.59 3.25 -1.90
C SER A 15 1.06 3.21 -1.93
N HIS A 16 0.40 3.07 -0.77
CA HIS A 16 -1.06 3.06 -0.68
C HIS A 16 -1.66 4.34 -1.28
N GLY A 17 -2.55 4.18 -2.27
CA GLY A 17 -3.23 5.31 -2.92
C GLY A 17 -2.34 6.19 -3.80
N LEU A 18 -1.09 5.77 -4.07
CA LEU A 18 -0.21 6.49 -4.97
C LEU A 18 -0.34 6.02 -6.41
N THR A 19 -0.05 6.95 -7.33
CA THR A 19 0.01 6.67 -8.76
C THR A 19 1.34 7.13 -9.34
N TYR A 20 1.80 6.42 -10.36
CA TYR A 20 2.91 6.85 -11.18
C TYR A 20 2.47 6.91 -12.64
N ARG A 21 2.56 8.08 -13.26
CA ARG A 21 2.09 8.36 -14.65
C ARG A 21 0.65 7.87 -14.88
N GLY A 22 -0.25 8.16 -13.95
CA GLY A 22 -1.67 7.80 -14.01
C GLY A 22 -2.00 6.33 -13.74
N ARG A 23 -1.02 5.48 -13.45
CA ARG A 23 -1.25 4.09 -13.04
C ARG A 23 -1.07 3.91 -11.53
N PRO A 24 -1.94 3.18 -10.84
CA PRO A 24 -1.75 2.87 -9.43
C PRO A 24 -0.42 2.14 -9.18
N CYS A 25 0.30 2.55 -8.14
CA CYS A 25 1.41 1.76 -7.63
C CYS A 25 0.90 0.42 -7.11
N GLY A 26 1.69 -0.64 -7.28
CA GLY A 26 1.27 -2.02 -7.06
C GLY A 26 0.70 -2.70 -8.31
N SER A 27 0.63 -2.00 -9.46
CA SER A 27 0.12 -2.54 -10.72
C SER A 27 1.18 -2.75 -11.80
N PHE A 28 2.46 -2.50 -11.50
CA PHE A 28 3.53 -2.53 -12.51
C PHE A 28 4.25 -3.87 -12.60
N GLY A 29 4.32 -4.61 -11.50
CA GLY A 29 4.96 -5.92 -11.43
C GLY A 29 4.08 -7.07 -11.94
N ASP A 30 4.67 -8.25 -12.11
CA ASP A 30 3.93 -9.51 -12.26
C ASP A 30 3.23 -9.88 -10.94
N ILE A 31 3.81 -9.44 -9.83
CA ILE A 31 3.30 -9.55 -8.47
C ILE A 31 3.69 -8.30 -7.69
N SER A 32 2.83 -7.87 -6.78
CA SER A 32 3.13 -6.74 -5.90
C SER A 32 2.80 -7.05 -4.45
N THR A 33 3.46 -6.32 -3.54
CA THR A 33 3.28 -6.47 -2.10
C THR A 33 2.91 -5.15 -1.45
N PHE A 34 1.95 -5.20 -0.52
CA PHE A 34 1.55 -4.09 0.33
C PHE A 34 1.74 -4.45 1.80
N SER A 35 2.06 -3.47 2.62
CA SER A 35 2.17 -3.62 4.07
C SER A 35 1.01 -2.95 4.78
N PHE A 36 0.45 -3.63 5.79
CA PHE A 36 -0.54 -3.07 6.71
C PHE A 36 0.02 -2.91 8.13
N TYR A 37 1.33 -2.69 8.22
CA TYR A 37 2.02 -2.40 9.48
C TYR A 37 1.46 -1.10 10.12
N PRO A 38 1.57 -0.89 11.46
CA PRO A 38 0.94 0.23 12.16
C PRO A 38 1.24 1.63 11.64
N ASN A 39 2.39 1.86 11.01
CA ASN A 39 2.77 3.19 10.50
C ASN A 39 2.29 3.48 9.06
N LYS A 40 1.61 2.55 8.42
CA LYS A 40 1.12 2.70 7.05
C LYS A 40 -0.15 3.56 6.99
N HIS A 41 -0.50 4.04 5.79
CA HIS A 41 -1.74 4.80 5.56
C HIS A 41 -2.99 3.98 5.88
N VAL A 42 -2.94 2.68 5.63
CA VAL A 42 -3.92 1.68 6.04
C VAL A 42 -3.20 0.64 6.88
N THR A 43 -3.71 0.34 8.06
CA THR A 43 -3.10 -0.64 8.94
C THR A 43 -4.11 -1.64 9.49
N THR A 44 -3.64 -2.85 9.70
CA THR A 44 -4.37 -3.91 10.42
C THR A 44 -3.65 -4.33 11.71
N GLY A 45 -2.77 -3.44 12.22
CA GLY A 45 -1.82 -3.72 13.30
C GLY A 45 -0.61 -4.47 12.77
N GLU A 46 -0.80 -5.66 12.28
CA GLU A 46 0.14 -6.46 11.50
C GLU A 46 -0.60 -7.01 10.28
N GLY A 47 0.08 -7.14 9.16
CA GLY A 47 -0.49 -7.71 7.95
C GLY A 47 0.15 -7.20 6.68
N GLY A 48 -0.29 -7.77 5.58
CA GLY A 48 0.12 -7.38 4.24
C GLY A 48 -0.78 -8.02 3.20
N MET A 49 -0.58 -7.61 1.96
CA MET A 49 -1.32 -8.14 0.82
C MET A 49 -0.37 -8.39 -0.34
N VAL A 50 -0.63 -9.47 -1.04
CA VAL A 50 0.01 -9.80 -2.32
C VAL A 50 -1.05 -9.69 -3.40
N LEU A 51 -0.74 -8.96 -4.46
CA LEU A 51 -1.58 -8.83 -5.66
C LEU A 51 -0.87 -9.43 -6.86
N ALA A 52 -1.61 -10.07 -7.74
CA ALA A 52 -1.15 -10.60 -9.01
C ALA A 52 -2.31 -10.61 -10.01
N ASP A 53 -2.03 -10.29 -11.28
CA ASP A 53 -3.01 -10.39 -12.37
C ASP A 53 -3.07 -11.81 -12.95
N ASP A 54 -2.02 -12.60 -12.76
CA ASP A 54 -1.92 -13.99 -13.18
C ASP A 54 -2.57 -14.90 -12.14
N ASP A 55 -3.59 -15.66 -12.54
CA ASP A 55 -4.34 -16.56 -11.65
C ASP A 55 -3.45 -17.63 -11.03
N ALA A 56 -2.48 -18.16 -11.77
CA ALA A 56 -1.57 -19.19 -11.25
C ALA A 56 -0.66 -18.63 -10.14
N LEU A 57 -0.20 -17.39 -10.28
CA LEU A 57 0.55 -16.69 -9.22
C LEU A 57 -0.35 -16.39 -8.01
N GLY A 58 -1.58 -15.98 -8.26
CA GLY A 58 -2.58 -15.75 -7.23
C GLY A 58 -2.89 -17.02 -6.42
N ASP A 59 -3.13 -18.13 -7.10
CA ASP A 59 -3.42 -19.42 -6.45
C ASP A 59 -2.22 -19.99 -5.70
N ALA A 60 -1.02 -19.88 -6.27
CA ALA A 60 0.20 -20.26 -5.59
C ALA A 60 0.41 -19.45 -4.30
N SER A 61 0.16 -18.14 -4.35
CA SER A 61 0.26 -17.24 -3.20
C SER A 61 -0.77 -17.60 -2.11
N ARG A 62 -2.02 -17.88 -2.49
CA ARG A 62 -3.08 -18.33 -1.57
C ARG A 62 -2.72 -19.65 -0.90
N SER A 63 -2.19 -20.61 -1.68
CA SER A 63 -1.77 -21.91 -1.16
C SER A 63 -0.62 -21.77 -0.17
N LEU A 64 0.44 -21.06 -0.55
CA LEU A 64 1.61 -20.82 0.32
C LEU A 64 1.24 -20.12 1.62
N ARG A 65 0.38 -19.10 1.57
CA ARG A 65 -0.14 -18.37 2.73
C ARG A 65 -0.92 -19.27 3.69
N ASN A 66 -1.56 -20.30 3.17
CA ASN A 66 -2.45 -21.21 3.90
C ASN A 66 -1.80 -22.57 4.15
N LEU A 67 -0.51 -22.62 4.48
CA LEU A 67 0.20 -23.86 4.83
C LEU A 67 0.25 -24.88 3.70
N CYS A 68 -0.01 -24.52 2.46
CA CYS A 68 -0.16 -25.45 1.34
C CYS A 68 -1.11 -26.61 1.63
N PHE A 69 -2.23 -26.34 2.32
CA PHE A 69 -3.29 -27.32 2.44
C PHE A 69 -3.81 -27.73 1.06
N GLU A 70 -3.97 -29.02 0.85
CA GLU A 70 -4.65 -29.60 -0.30
C GLU A 70 -6.18 -29.61 -0.06
N THR A 71 -6.91 -30.29 -0.94
CA THR A 71 -8.36 -30.51 -0.80
C THR A 71 -8.70 -31.22 0.51
N GLU A 72 -7.84 -32.17 0.92
CA GLU A 72 -7.92 -32.82 2.21
C GLU A 72 -7.17 -31.98 3.26
N ARG A 73 -7.86 -31.66 4.34
CA ARG A 73 -7.26 -30.91 5.46
C ARG A 73 -6.12 -31.71 6.08
N PHE A 74 -5.02 -31.04 6.40
CA PHE A 74 -3.78 -31.59 6.93
C PHE A 74 -2.94 -32.43 5.97
N VAL A 75 -3.31 -32.51 4.69
CA VAL A 75 -2.46 -33.08 3.65
C VAL A 75 -1.68 -31.93 2.99
N HIS A 76 -0.36 -32.01 3.03
CA HIS A 76 0.55 -31.01 2.47
C HIS A 76 1.52 -31.66 1.48
N ARG A 77 1.56 -31.18 0.26
CA ARG A 77 2.51 -31.64 -0.77
C ARG A 77 3.71 -30.71 -0.91
N ARG A 78 3.63 -29.55 -0.33
CA ARG A 78 4.69 -28.52 -0.33
C ARG A 78 4.76 -27.87 1.04
N LEU A 79 5.91 -27.25 1.33
CA LEU A 79 6.06 -26.38 2.49
C LEU A 79 5.29 -25.08 2.26
N GLY A 80 4.49 -24.69 3.22
CA GLY A 80 3.77 -23.41 3.24
C GLY A 80 3.82 -22.78 4.63
N TRP A 81 3.26 -21.59 4.76
CA TRP A 81 3.29 -20.81 6.00
C TRP A 81 1.88 -20.41 6.44
N ASN A 82 1.73 -20.16 7.72
CA ASN A 82 0.53 -19.52 8.23
C ASN A 82 0.71 -18.00 8.17
N CYS A 83 0.45 -17.42 7.02
CA CYS A 83 0.44 -15.98 6.80
C CYS A 83 -0.98 -15.46 6.57
N ARG A 84 -1.97 -16.06 7.21
CA ARG A 84 -3.37 -15.68 7.09
C ARG A 84 -3.67 -14.47 7.96
N MET A 85 -4.34 -13.48 7.38
CA MET A 85 -4.96 -12.40 8.12
C MET A 85 -6.23 -12.89 8.81
N THR A 86 -6.49 -12.48 10.04
CA THR A 86 -7.76 -12.77 10.71
C THR A 86 -8.89 -11.91 10.13
N ASN A 87 -10.13 -12.35 10.28
CA ASN A 87 -11.28 -11.56 9.83
C ASN A 87 -11.40 -10.21 10.58
N MET A 88 -10.95 -10.15 11.84
CA MET A 88 -10.92 -8.89 12.60
C MET A 88 -9.91 -7.90 12.00
N GLN A 89 -8.71 -8.36 11.67
CA GLN A 89 -7.72 -7.54 10.98
C GLN A 89 -8.22 -7.11 9.59
N ALA A 90 -8.82 -8.02 8.84
CA ALA A 90 -9.36 -7.71 7.52
C ALA A 90 -10.49 -6.66 7.58
N ALA A 91 -11.39 -6.77 8.56
CA ALA A 91 -12.46 -5.78 8.76
C ALA A 91 -11.91 -4.38 9.06
N LEU A 92 -10.88 -4.30 9.92
CA LEU A 92 -10.20 -3.03 10.19
C LEU A 92 -9.56 -2.44 8.93
N GLY A 93 -8.93 -3.28 8.10
CA GLY A 93 -8.34 -2.87 6.83
C GLY A 93 -9.37 -2.38 5.83
N VAL A 94 -10.49 -3.08 5.67
CA VAL A 94 -11.59 -2.69 4.76
C VAL A 94 -12.14 -1.31 5.12
N ALA A 95 -12.47 -1.08 6.39
CA ALA A 95 -13.00 0.20 6.85
C ALA A 95 -12.06 1.38 6.60
N GLN A 96 -10.74 1.15 6.61
CA GLN A 96 -9.75 2.18 6.30
C GLN A 96 -9.55 2.35 4.79
N LEU A 97 -9.59 1.25 4.02
CA LEU A 97 -9.47 1.31 2.56
C LEU A 97 -10.60 2.10 1.91
N GLU A 98 -11.81 2.02 2.45
CA GLU A 98 -12.96 2.84 2.01
C GLU A 98 -12.71 4.35 2.16
N ARG A 99 -11.77 4.74 3.02
CA ARG A 99 -11.38 6.13 3.29
C ARG A 99 -9.95 6.46 2.81
N LEU A 100 -9.35 5.63 1.95
CA LEU A 100 -7.97 5.78 1.53
C LEU A 100 -7.68 7.14 0.88
N ASP A 101 -8.59 7.64 0.03
CA ASP A 101 -8.43 8.92 -0.66
C ASP A 101 -8.40 10.09 0.35
N GLU A 102 -9.27 10.05 1.36
CA GLU A 102 -9.29 11.01 2.47
C GLU A 102 -7.94 11.00 3.22
N PHE A 103 -7.45 9.82 3.61
CA PHE A 103 -6.19 9.70 4.32
C PHE A 103 -5.00 10.18 3.48
N THR A 104 -4.99 9.86 2.20
CA THR A 104 -3.96 10.31 1.27
C THR A 104 -3.98 11.83 1.14
N ALA A 105 -5.15 12.45 1.02
CA ALA A 105 -5.31 13.90 0.98
C ALA A 105 -4.80 14.56 2.27
N ILE A 106 -5.11 14.02 3.44
CA ILE A 106 -4.61 14.51 4.73
C ILE A 106 -3.07 14.45 4.76
N LYS A 107 -2.48 13.33 4.39
CA LYS A 107 -1.01 13.16 4.38
C LYS A 107 -0.31 14.11 3.43
N ARG A 108 -0.88 14.34 2.24
CA ARG A 108 -0.35 15.34 1.30
C ARG A 108 -0.36 16.75 1.87
N ARG A 109 -1.45 17.14 2.53
CA ARG A 109 -1.54 18.46 3.20
C ARG A 109 -0.52 18.59 4.34
N MET A 110 -0.37 17.55 5.14
CA MET A 110 0.67 17.52 6.19
C MET A 110 2.06 17.72 5.59
N GLY A 111 2.39 16.99 4.53
CA GLY A 111 3.68 17.11 3.84
C GLY A 111 3.91 18.52 3.28
N ALA A 112 2.92 19.12 2.64
CA ALA A 112 2.99 20.49 2.15
C ALA A 112 3.23 21.48 3.30
N ARG A 113 2.54 21.32 4.44
CA ARG A 113 2.70 22.18 5.61
C ARG A 113 4.10 22.05 6.24
N TYR A 114 4.64 20.84 6.34
CA TYR A 114 6.03 20.64 6.78
C TYR A 114 7.00 21.32 5.82
N THR A 115 6.81 21.18 4.51
CA THR A 115 7.66 21.84 3.52
C THR A 115 7.63 23.35 3.66
N GLU A 116 6.45 23.95 3.82
CA GLU A 116 6.30 25.39 4.05
C GLU A 116 7.02 25.86 5.30
N LEU A 117 6.84 25.19 6.43
CA LEU A 117 7.40 25.57 7.72
C LEU A 117 8.92 25.39 7.80
N LEU A 118 9.46 24.40 7.11
CA LEU A 118 10.87 24.03 7.22
C LEU A 118 11.70 24.49 6.00
N SER A 119 11.06 25.11 5.03
CA SER A 119 11.75 25.64 3.85
C SER A 119 12.77 26.72 4.24
N GLY A 120 13.97 26.61 3.67
CA GLY A 120 15.07 27.56 3.94
C GLY A 120 15.83 27.30 5.24
N HIS A 121 15.49 26.30 6.03
CA HIS A 121 16.26 25.97 7.24
C HIS A 121 17.64 25.40 6.86
N PRO A 122 18.77 26.00 7.31
CA PRO A 122 20.10 25.69 6.78
C PRO A 122 20.60 24.28 7.09
N MET A 123 20.03 23.64 8.12
CA MET A 123 20.44 22.30 8.58
C MET A 123 19.52 21.18 8.04
N LEU A 124 18.50 21.53 7.25
CA LEU A 124 17.50 20.54 6.79
C LEU A 124 17.49 20.45 5.27
N GLN A 125 17.60 19.21 4.78
CA GLN A 125 17.31 18.87 3.41
C GLN A 125 15.91 18.28 3.34
N LEU A 126 15.00 19.00 2.70
CA LEU A 126 13.63 18.54 2.52
C LEU A 126 13.53 17.55 1.34
N PRO A 127 12.52 16.64 1.36
CA PRO A 127 12.26 15.77 0.21
C PRO A 127 12.03 16.59 -1.07
N LEU A 128 12.56 16.10 -2.19
CA LEU A 128 12.39 16.74 -3.50
C LEU A 128 10.97 16.47 -4.02
N LEU A 129 10.01 17.28 -3.62
CA LEU A 129 8.61 17.17 -4.06
C LEU A 129 8.41 17.42 -5.56
N THR A 130 9.33 18.18 -6.18
CA THR A 130 9.16 18.70 -7.54
C THR A 130 9.46 17.73 -8.68
N LYS A 131 10.16 16.63 -8.44
CA LYS A 131 10.57 15.71 -9.51
C LYS A 131 9.56 14.59 -9.79
N TYR A 132 8.66 14.33 -8.84
CA TYR A 132 7.68 13.24 -8.90
C TYR A 132 6.30 13.63 -8.34
N ALA A 133 6.08 14.92 -8.06
CA ALA A 133 4.79 15.38 -7.60
C ALA A 133 3.73 15.22 -8.69
N PRO A 134 2.51 14.76 -8.37
CA PRO A 134 1.38 15.02 -9.24
C PRO A 134 1.22 16.52 -9.40
N ASP A 135 0.65 16.93 -10.52
CA ASP A 135 0.41 18.31 -10.92
C ASP A 135 0.15 19.23 -9.71
N PRO A 136 1.03 20.22 -9.44
CA PRO A 136 0.82 21.16 -8.34
C PRO A 136 -0.45 22.02 -8.50
N GLN A 137 -1.10 21.97 -9.67
CA GLN A 137 -2.35 22.66 -9.96
C GLN A 137 -3.61 21.80 -9.73
N ALA A 138 -3.45 20.54 -9.32
CA ALA A 138 -4.63 19.76 -8.90
C ALA A 138 -5.27 20.46 -7.69
N PRO A 139 -6.56 20.84 -7.74
CA PRO A 139 -7.21 21.54 -6.65
C PRO A 139 -7.13 20.71 -5.38
N ILE A 140 -6.52 21.29 -4.34
CA ILE A 140 -6.57 20.73 -3.00
C ILE A 140 -7.90 21.17 -2.42
N ASP A 141 -8.87 20.26 -2.36
CA ASP A 141 -10.13 20.55 -1.68
C ASP A 141 -9.86 20.97 -0.22
N PRO A 142 -10.53 22.04 0.25
CA PRO A 142 -10.35 22.49 1.62
C PRO A 142 -10.75 21.38 2.61
N ILE A 143 -9.94 21.22 3.66
CA ILE A 143 -10.28 20.30 4.75
C ILE A 143 -11.60 20.75 5.36
N PRO A 144 -12.63 19.89 5.43
CA PRO A 144 -13.77 20.20 6.28
C PRO A 144 -13.27 20.43 7.72
N PRO A 145 -13.84 21.37 8.45
CA PRO A 145 -13.50 21.57 9.86
C PRO A 145 -13.67 20.24 10.59
N MET A 146 -12.67 19.87 11.39
CA MET A 146 -12.81 18.70 12.25
C MET A 146 -13.88 19.03 13.30
N ASP A 147 -14.88 18.18 13.37
CA ASP A 147 -15.80 18.23 14.50
C ASP A 147 -14.99 18.06 15.80
N PRO A 148 -15.31 18.83 16.85
CA PRO A 148 -14.66 18.64 18.12
C PRO A 148 -14.90 17.21 18.60
N LEU A 149 -13.81 16.56 19.00
CA LEU A 149 -13.87 15.22 19.61
C LEU A 149 -14.83 15.25 20.81
N PRO A 150 -15.68 14.24 20.98
CA PRO A 150 -16.60 14.15 22.09
C PRO A 150 -15.88 14.07 23.44
#